data_d4e4cd441801049e3107e833b0480019
#
_entry.id   d4e4cd441801049e3107e833b0480019
#
_cell.length_a   1.000
_cell.length_b   1.000
_cell.length_c   1.000
_cell.angle_alpha   90.00
_cell.angle_beta   90.00
_cell.angle_gamma   90.00
#
_symmetry.space_group_name_H-M   'P 1'
#
loop_
_entity.id
_entity.type
_entity.pdbx_description
1 polymer ?
#
loop_
_entity_poly.entity_id
_entity_poly.type
_entity_poly.pdbx_seq_one_letter_code
_entity_poly.pdbx_strand_id
1 'polypeptide(L)' 'MSKKPQEYPVTVEIEGKRYTGFYTVSAGIITVESDWGELRAHVGAKPELTASRLFLEILRGAKSRGELDDDESGDKPRI' A
#
# COMPACT_ATOMS: atom_id res chain seq x y z
N MET A 1 -8.12 18.18 -21.41
CA MET A 1 -8.27 17.76 -20.42
C MET A 1 -7.39 16.81 -20.02
N SER A 2 -6.90 16.89 -18.99
CA SER A 2 -5.97 15.98 -18.64
C SER A 2 -6.59 14.78 -18.13
N LYS A 3 -6.00 13.64 -18.40
CA LYS A 3 -6.46 12.51 -18.00
C LYS A 3 -5.63 11.98 -16.97
N LYS A 4 -6.06 11.66 -15.83
CA LYS A 4 -5.27 11.05 -14.82
C LYS A 4 -5.08 9.62 -15.13
N PRO A 5 -3.96 9.03 -14.76
CA PRO A 5 -3.78 7.60 -14.91
C PRO A 5 -4.84 6.91 -14.10
N GLN A 6 -5.23 5.75 -14.56
CA GLN A 6 -6.22 5.00 -13.87
C GLN A 6 -5.67 4.41 -12.61
N GLU A 7 -6.38 4.53 -11.52
CA GLU A 7 -5.96 3.96 -10.25
C GLU A 7 -6.68 2.66 -10.02
N TYR A 8 -5.95 1.69 -9.50
CA TYR A 8 -6.52 0.39 -9.20
C TYR A 8 -6.32 0.10 -7.73
N PRO A 9 -7.30 -0.52 -7.10
CA PRO A 9 -7.14 -0.83 -5.68
C PRO A 9 -6.21 -2.01 -5.50
N VAL A 10 -5.46 -1.99 -4.43
CA VAL A 10 -4.63 -3.12 -4.05
C VAL A 10 -4.89 -3.37 -2.58
N THR A 11 -5.16 -4.62 -2.26
CA THR A 11 -5.48 -5.00 -0.89
C THR A 11 -4.51 -6.06 -0.41
N VAL A 12 -4.06 -5.89 0.81
CA VAL A 12 -3.13 -6.82 1.41
C VAL A 12 -3.64 -7.13 2.81
N GLU A 13 -3.51 -8.36 3.22
CA GLU A 13 -3.95 -8.75 4.52
C GLU A 13 -2.77 -9.07 5.40
N ILE A 14 -2.72 -8.50 6.59
CA ILE A 14 -1.65 -8.75 7.53
C ILE A 14 -2.29 -9.09 8.86
N GLU A 15 -2.00 -10.26 9.34
CA GLU A 15 -2.49 -10.69 10.65
C GLU A 15 -3.99 -10.53 10.78
N GLY A 16 -4.69 -10.91 9.75
CA GLY A 16 -6.13 -10.89 9.78
C GLY A 16 -6.78 -9.56 9.48
N LYS A 17 -5.96 -8.52 9.27
CA LYS A 17 -6.51 -7.24 8.93
C LYS A 17 -6.26 -6.90 7.49
N ARG A 18 -7.23 -6.29 6.87
CA ARG A 18 -7.12 -5.91 5.48
C ARG A 18 -6.80 -4.47 5.33
N TYR A 19 -5.85 -4.18 4.47
CA TYR A 19 -5.46 -2.81 4.18
C TYR A 19 -5.58 -2.59 2.69
N THR A 20 -6.02 -1.43 2.28
CA THR A 20 -6.22 -1.12 0.88
C THR A 20 -5.50 0.15 0.51
N GLY A 21 -4.80 0.11 -0.60
CA GLY A 21 -4.19 1.29 -1.19
C GLY A 21 -4.57 1.30 -2.65
N PHE A 22 -3.87 2.12 -3.41
CA PHE A 22 -4.14 2.22 -4.84
C PHE A 22 -2.83 2.27 -5.60
N TYR A 23 -2.85 1.81 -6.82
CA TYR A 23 -1.65 1.90 -7.63
C TYR A 23 -2.00 2.39 -9.02
N THR A 24 -1.02 3.01 -9.65
CA THR A 24 -1.12 3.42 -11.03
C THR A 24 0.08 2.89 -11.77
N VAL A 25 -0.06 2.72 -13.08
CA VAL A 25 1.04 2.28 -13.90
C VAL A 25 1.18 3.31 -15.02
N SER A 26 2.38 3.81 -15.19
CA SER A 26 2.61 4.80 -16.21
C SER A 26 4.05 4.69 -16.68
N ALA A 27 4.23 4.56 -18.00
CA ALA A 27 5.57 4.51 -18.57
C ALA A 27 6.44 3.43 -17.94
N GLY A 28 5.86 2.29 -17.65
CA GLY A 28 6.63 1.18 -17.09
C GLY A 28 6.93 1.29 -15.62
N ILE A 29 6.39 2.31 -14.96
CA ILE A 29 6.62 2.51 -13.54
C ILE A 29 5.30 2.33 -12.82
N ILE A 30 5.33 1.54 -11.76
CA ILE A 30 4.15 1.37 -10.95
C ILE A 30 4.35 2.18 -9.68
N THR A 31 3.34 2.91 -9.27
CA THR A 31 3.37 3.71 -8.06
C THR A 31 2.24 3.25 -7.17
N VAL A 32 2.57 2.89 -5.94
CA VAL A 32 1.57 2.49 -4.97
C VAL A 32 1.46 3.58 -3.93
N GLU A 33 0.24 4.02 -3.67
CA GLU A 33 0.00 5.08 -2.70
C GLU A 33 -1.01 4.61 -1.68
N SER A 34 -0.81 5.01 -0.47
CA SER A 34 -1.73 4.64 0.59
C SER A 34 -1.61 5.65 1.70
N ASP A 35 -2.44 5.50 2.72
CA ASP A 35 -2.37 6.36 3.88
C ASP A 35 -1.08 6.16 4.65
N TRP A 36 -0.34 5.10 4.37
CA TRP A 36 0.86 4.79 5.13
C TRP A 36 2.14 5.07 4.35
N GLY A 37 2.01 5.48 3.11
CA GLY A 37 3.20 5.81 2.35
C GLY A 37 3.05 5.51 0.88
N GLU A 38 4.12 5.67 0.16
CA GLU A 38 4.14 5.53 -1.28
C GLU A 38 5.43 4.87 -1.70
N LEU A 39 5.36 3.99 -2.67
CA LEU A 39 6.55 3.37 -3.23
C LEU A 39 6.38 3.26 -4.74
N ARG A 40 7.49 3.26 -5.44
CA ARG A 40 7.50 3.11 -6.88
C ARG A 40 8.51 2.08 -7.29
N ALA A 41 8.24 1.42 -8.40
CA ALA A 41 9.18 0.45 -8.93
C ALA A 41 8.85 0.21 -10.37
N HIS A 42 9.72 -0.48 -11.06
CA HIS A 42 9.44 -0.87 -12.42
C HIS A 42 8.39 -1.95 -12.38
N VAL A 43 7.42 -1.85 -13.26
CA VAL A 43 6.37 -2.84 -13.29
C VAL A 43 6.93 -4.09 -13.94
N GLY A 44 6.56 -5.22 -13.38
CA GLY A 44 6.98 -6.47 -13.96
C GLY A 44 5.91 -7.03 -14.86
N ALA A 45 5.92 -8.32 -15.03
CA ALA A 45 4.97 -8.96 -15.93
C ALA A 45 3.56 -8.87 -15.39
N LYS A 46 3.42 -8.84 -14.07
CA LYS A 46 2.10 -8.77 -13.47
C LYS A 46 2.02 -7.59 -12.54
N PRO A 47 1.43 -6.50 -13.00
CA PRO A 47 1.39 -5.28 -12.18
C PRO A 47 0.75 -5.48 -10.83
N GLU A 48 -0.30 -6.30 -10.75
CA GLU A 48 -0.97 -6.46 -9.48
C GLU A 48 -0.10 -7.17 -8.46
N LEU A 49 0.78 -8.04 -8.90
CA LEU A 49 1.68 -8.70 -7.97
C LEU A 49 2.75 -7.73 -7.48
N THR A 50 3.24 -6.90 -8.38
CA THR A 50 4.22 -5.90 -8.01
C THR A 50 3.59 -4.92 -7.03
N ALA A 51 2.35 -4.51 -7.29
CA ALA A 51 1.65 -3.58 -6.41
C ALA A 51 1.47 -4.19 -5.03
N SER A 52 1.08 -5.44 -4.96
CA SER A 52 0.88 -6.08 -3.67
C SER A 52 2.18 -6.13 -2.88
N ARG A 53 3.26 -6.43 -3.57
CA ARG A 53 4.53 -6.50 -2.89
C ARG A 53 4.97 -5.13 -2.38
N LEU A 54 4.81 -4.10 -3.20
CA LEU A 54 5.17 -2.77 -2.77
C LEU A 54 4.31 -2.31 -1.59
N PHE A 55 3.02 -2.60 -1.68
CA PHE A 55 2.12 -2.20 -0.62
C PHE A 55 2.48 -2.93 0.67
N LEU A 56 2.83 -4.19 0.57
CA LEU A 56 3.24 -4.93 1.75
C LEU A 56 4.47 -4.30 2.38
N GLU A 57 5.39 -3.83 1.57
CA GLU A 57 6.56 -3.16 2.10
C GLU A 57 6.21 -1.85 2.79
N ILE A 58 5.28 -1.10 2.20
CA ILE A 58 4.82 0.13 2.82
C ILE A 58 4.23 -0.20 4.19
N LEU A 59 3.41 -1.23 4.26
CA LEU A 59 2.76 -1.57 5.51
C LEU A 59 3.75 -2.08 6.55
N ARG A 60 4.75 -2.82 6.10
CA ARG A 60 5.76 -3.29 7.04
C ARG A 60 6.54 -2.14 7.62
N GLY A 61 6.85 -1.16 6.79
CA GLY A 61 7.53 0.03 7.27
C GLY A 61 6.66 0.79 8.25
N ALA A 62 5.36 0.90 7.96
CA ALA A 62 4.45 1.60 8.84
C ALA A 62 4.34 0.87 10.17
N LYS A 63 4.30 -0.45 10.13
CA LYS A 63 4.20 -1.22 11.35
C LYS A 63 5.44 -1.02 12.20
N SER A 64 6.59 -0.99 11.55
CA SER A 64 7.83 -0.81 12.24
C SER A 64 7.90 0.56 12.92
N ARG A 65 7.27 1.56 12.34
CA ARG A 65 7.26 2.90 12.92
C ARG A 65 6.11 3.11 13.87
N GLY A 66 5.28 2.10 14.08
CA GLY A 66 4.14 2.24 14.96
C GLY A 66 2.98 2.99 14.35
N GLU A 67 2.97 3.13 13.04
CA GLU A 67 1.89 3.86 12.38
C GLU A 67 0.73 2.97 11.95
N LEU A 68 0.94 1.69 11.91
CA LEU A 68 -0.10 0.80 11.47
C LEU A 68 -0.99 0.57 12.65
N ASP A 69 -2.31 0.79 12.47
CA ASP A 69 -3.18 0.69 13.51
C ASP A 69 -3.52 -0.65 13.84
N ASP A 70 -3.10 -1.13 14.77
CA ASP A 70 -3.46 -2.39 15.03
C ASP A 70 -4.34 -2.38 16.11
N ASP A 71 -4.70 -1.93 16.15
CA ASP A 71 -5.50 -1.88 16.89
C ASP A 71 -6.18 -2.25 17.37
N GLU A 72 -6.44 -2.65 17.37
CA GLU A 72 -7.12 -2.88 17.80
C GLU A 72 -6.92 -2.93 18.77
N SER A 73 -6.46 -3.08 18.92
CA SER A 73 -6.10 -3.08 19.81
C SER A 73 -6.16 -2.11 20.27
N GLY A 74 -6.32 -1.68 19.79
CA GLY A 74 -6.26 -0.65 20.09
C GLY A 74 -6.44 -0.23 21.20
N ASP A 75 -6.48 -0.34 21.65
CA ASP A 75 -6.72 0.03 22.67
C ASP A 75 -5.79 0.18 23.49
N LYS A 76 -5.00 0.42 23.36
CA LYS A 76 -4.12 0.67 24.03
C LYS A 76 -4.12 1.86 24.46
N PRO A 77 -4.15 2.07 25.33
CA PRO A 77 -4.26 3.25 25.82
C PRO A 77 -3.11 3.95 25.73
N ARG A 78 -2.83 4.51 25.45
CA ARG A 78 -1.88 5.14 25.34
C ARG A 78 -1.75 5.85 26.28
N ILE A 79 -1.78 6.02 26.92
CA ILE A 79 -1.67 6.77 27.83
C ILE A 79 -1.21 7.15 28.09
#